data_6595d63850f6df7f1cee6650f3960396
#
_entry.id   6595d63850f6df7f1cee6650f3960396
#
_cell.length_a   1.000
_cell.length_b   1.000
_cell.length_c   1.000
_cell.angle_alpha   90.00
_cell.angle_beta   90.00
_cell.angle_gamma   90.00
#
_symmetry.space_group_name_H-M   'P 1'
#
loop_
_entity.id
_entity.type
_entity.pdbx_description
1 polymer ?
#
loop_
_entity_poly.entity_id
_entity_poly.type
_entity_poly.pdbx_seq_one_letter_code
_entity_poly.pdbx_strand_id
1 'polypeptide(L)'
;TDGKERNWDWDADWQSAASIQDGVWYSETFIPWSIASMKTQAGEKRKIRMAFYRMLMGIGRGFSTIKGSVYENVYLSVFDEFEFNNYSGSKLDFFPYTTLTDDFTNSDQISKAGAEVFWKIDSSKQLNLTLNPDFGQVESDEVVVNFSAFETFYSDKRPFFAENNSMFDVSDRMHRIINTRRIGGRPDYDCGSYGDLQDYCQQTKAETSEIDFALKYTQKGEVDFGFMSASERDEKFSEGRDFYALRLNTKSNDLKYGYLGTYVNKPVTGNNSQV
;
A
#
# COMPACT_ATOMS: atom_id res chain seq x y z
N THR A 1 -2.44 -11.15 -4.71
CA THR A 1 -1.66 -12.39 -4.66
C THR A 1 -2.41 -13.49 -5.40
N ASP A 2 -1.76 -14.19 -6.31
CA ASP A 2 -2.36 -15.29 -7.09
C ASP A 2 -2.45 -16.60 -6.28
N GLY A 3 -2.53 -16.50 -4.95
CA GLY A 3 -2.55 -17.64 -4.05
C GLY A 3 -1.19 -18.28 -3.78
N LYS A 4 -0.11 -17.66 -4.23
CA LYS A 4 1.25 -18.17 -4.05
C LYS A 4 1.97 -17.56 -2.85
N GLU A 5 1.60 -16.35 -2.46
CA GLU A 5 2.23 -15.64 -1.35
C GLU A 5 1.16 -15.05 -0.41
N ARG A 6 1.47 -15.07 0.89
CA ARG A 6 0.69 -14.41 1.91
C ARG A 6 1.23 -13.00 2.09
N ASN A 7 0.34 -12.02 2.12
CA ASN A 7 0.71 -10.68 2.56
C ASN A 7 0.56 -10.62 4.09
N TRP A 8 1.67 -10.57 4.79
CA TRP A 8 1.72 -10.50 6.25
C TRP A 8 1.58 -9.06 6.78
N ASP A 9 1.79 -8.07 5.90
CA ASP A 9 1.63 -6.65 6.24
C ASP A 9 0.18 -6.16 6.05
N TRP A 10 -0.72 -7.07 5.57
CA TRP A 10 -2.11 -6.71 5.40
C TRP A 10 -2.81 -6.65 6.75
N ASP A 11 -3.36 -5.51 7.08
CA ASP A 11 -4.16 -5.26 8.26
C ASP A 11 -5.52 -4.68 7.86
N ALA A 12 -6.53 -4.89 8.67
CA ALA A 12 -7.88 -4.41 8.41
C ALA A 12 -8.74 -4.37 9.68
N ASP A 13 -9.67 -3.45 9.71
CA ASP A 13 -10.62 -3.30 10.80
C ASP A 13 -11.69 -4.40 10.76
N TRP A 14 -11.67 -5.27 11.74
CA TRP A 14 -12.71 -6.23 12.03
C TRP A 14 -12.96 -6.30 13.54
N GLN A 15 -14.10 -6.85 13.92
CA GLN A 15 -14.41 -7.07 15.33
C GLN A 15 -14.56 -8.56 15.59
N SER A 16 -14.01 -9.03 16.69
CA SER A 16 -14.17 -10.41 17.09
C SER A 16 -14.40 -10.54 18.60
N ALA A 17 -15.20 -11.52 18.97
CA ALA A 17 -15.42 -11.92 20.35
C ALA A 17 -15.32 -13.44 20.46
N ALA A 18 -14.88 -13.92 21.61
CA ALA A 18 -14.84 -15.34 21.90
C ALA A 18 -15.37 -15.63 23.31
N SER A 19 -16.04 -16.77 23.48
CA SER A 19 -16.51 -17.25 24.76
C SER A 19 -16.35 -18.76 24.88
N ILE A 20 -16.36 -19.25 26.11
CA ILE A 20 -16.42 -20.69 26.42
C ILE A 20 -17.69 -20.94 27.21
N GLN A 21 -18.57 -21.80 26.70
CA GLN A 21 -19.81 -22.21 27.35
C GLN A 21 -19.90 -23.73 27.29
N ASP A 22 -20.13 -24.35 28.42
CA ASP A 22 -20.24 -25.82 28.57
C ASP A 22 -19.06 -26.60 27.93
N GLY A 23 -17.84 -26.06 28.05
CA GLY A 23 -16.64 -26.67 27.48
C GLY A 23 -16.48 -26.50 25.96
N VAL A 24 -17.40 -25.79 25.33
CA VAL A 24 -17.34 -25.45 23.89
C VAL A 24 -16.84 -24.02 23.73
N TRP A 25 -15.86 -23.85 22.82
CA TRP A 25 -15.36 -22.54 22.45
C TRP A 25 -16.15 -21.98 21.27
N TYR A 26 -16.67 -20.79 21.45
CA TYR A 26 -17.37 -20.02 20.42
C TYR A 26 -16.54 -18.82 20.01
N SER A 27 -16.53 -18.50 18.73
CA SER A 27 -15.96 -17.27 18.20
C SER A 27 -16.94 -16.65 17.20
N GLU A 28 -17.17 -15.37 17.38
CA GLU A 28 -17.97 -14.56 16.47
C GLU A 28 -17.06 -13.46 15.88
N THR A 29 -17.13 -13.27 14.57
CA THR A 29 -16.31 -12.28 13.89
C THR A 29 -17.17 -11.48 12.94
N PHE A 30 -17.17 -10.16 13.13
CA PHE A 30 -17.78 -9.22 12.19
C PHE A 30 -16.73 -8.73 11.20
N ILE A 31 -16.94 -9.03 9.92
CA ILE A 31 -16.05 -8.66 8.82
C ILE A 31 -16.81 -7.71 7.89
N PRO A 32 -16.51 -6.39 7.89
CA PRO A 32 -17.20 -5.46 7.01
C PRO A 32 -16.88 -5.74 5.54
N TRP A 33 -17.85 -5.55 4.65
CA TRP A 33 -17.65 -5.72 3.22
C TRP A 33 -16.58 -4.78 2.64
N SER A 34 -16.31 -3.67 3.31
CA SER A 34 -15.28 -2.72 2.96
C SER A 34 -13.85 -3.17 3.28
N ILE A 35 -13.68 -4.35 3.90
CA ILE A 35 -12.37 -4.84 4.36
C ILE A 35 -11.37 -5.02 3.21
N ALA A 36 -11.84 -5.38 2.03
CA ALA A 36 -11.01 -5.57 0.85
C ALA A 36 -11.74 -5.17 -0.43
N SER A 37 -11.00 -4.64 -1.40
CA SER A 37 -11.54 -4.38 -2.73
C SER A 37 -11.84 -5.69 -3.47
N MET A 38 -13.05 -5.84 -3.94
CA MET A 38 -13.55 -7.03 -4.60
C MET A 38 -14.09 -6.69 -5.99
N LYS A 39 -13.96 -7.64 -6.93
CA LYS A 39 -14.57 -7.48 -8.26
C LYS A 39 -16.08 -7.30 -8.15
N THR A 40 -16.63 -6.42 -8.96
CA THR A 40 -18.07 -6.32 -9.11
C THR A 40 -18.63 -7.64 -9.64
N GLN A 41 -19.65 -8.16 -8.99
CA GLN A 41 -20.41 -9.34 -9.45
C GLN A 41 -21.82 -8.90 -9.80
N ALA A 42 -22.29 -9.33 -10.96
CA ALA A 42 -23.67 -9.11 -11.34
C ALA A 42 -24.62 -10.02 -10.53
N GLY A 43 -25.80 -9.48 -10.17
CA GLY A 43 -26.82 -10.23 -9.44
C GLY A 43 -26.93 -9.89 -7.97
N GLU A 44 -27.93 -10.48 -7.33
CA GLU A 44 -28.27 -10.24 -5.91
C GLU A 44 -27.32 -10.96 -4.95
N LYS A 45 -26.58 -11.95 -5.42
CA LYS A 45 -25.73 -12.79 -4.61
C LYS A 45 -24.29 -12.75 -5.07
N ARG A 46 -23.39 -12.91 -4.11
CA ARG A 46 -21.93 -12.95 -4.29
C ARG A 46 -21.37 -14.24 -3.72
N LYS A 47 -20.44 -14.85 -4.46
CA LYS A 47 -19.70 -16.03 -4.02
C LYS A 47 -18.34 -15.62 -3.50
N ILE A 48 -18.03 -16.08 -2.29
CA ILE A 48 -16.75 -15.84 -1.62
C ILE A 48 -16.19 -17.17 -1.17
N ARG A 49 -14.91 -17.39 -1.39
CA ARG A 49 -14.20 -18.54 -0.88
C ARG A 49 -13.52 -18.21 0.42
N MET A 50 -13.79 -19.01 1.44
CA MET A 50 -13.22 -18.85 2.78
C MET A 50 -12.70 -20.18 3.29
N ALA A 51 -11.68 -20.09 4.17
CA ALA A 51 -11.20 -21.21 4.93
C ALA A 51 -10.99 -20.78 6.38
N PHE A 52 -11.31 -21.66 7.29
CA PHE A 52 -11.13 -21.44 8.73
C PHE A 52 -9.98 -22.31 9.22
N TYR A 53 -9.11 -21.71 10.02
CA TYR A 53 -8.01 -22.39 10.66
C TYR A 53 -8.02 -22.11 12.16
N ARG A 54 -7.87 -23.16 12.96
CA ARG A 54 -7.77 -23.05 14.41
C ARG A 54 -6.56 -23.83 14.92
N MET A 55 -5.71 -23.17 15.70
CA MET A 55 -4.64 -23.81 16.45
C MET A 55 -5.08 -24.07 17.88
N LEU A 56 -4.97 -25.31 18.34
CA LEU A 56 -5.12 -25.67 19.75
C LEU A 56 -3.74 -25.68 20.41
N MET A 57 -3.39 -24.57 21.05
CA MET A 57 -2.05 -24.35 21.62
C MET A 57 -1.70 -25.41 22.67
N GLY A 58 -2.66 -25.86 23.48
CA GLY A 58 -2.44 -26.85 24.54
C GLY A 58 -1.96 -28.22 24.05
N ILE A 59 -2.24 -28.58 22.80
CA ILE A 59 -1.85 -29.86 22.21
C ILE A 59 -1.01 -29.69 20.94
N GLY A 60 -0.70 -28.44 20.53
CA GLY A 60 0.10 -28.14 19.35
C GLY A 60 -0.51 -28.60 18.01
N ARG A 61 -1.85 -28.75 17.94
CA ARG A 61 -2.53 -29.22 16.73
C ARG A 61 -3.36 -28.14 16.08
N GLY A 62 -3.24 -28.01 14.75
CA GLY A 62 -4.08 -27.16 13.90
C GLY A 62 -5.19 -27.96 13.23
N PHE A 63 -6.38 -27.36 13.14
CA PHE A 63 -7.53 -27.86 12.41
C PHE A 63 -7.91 -26.84 11.34
N SER A 64 -8.28 -27.32 10.16
CA SER A 64 -8.64 -26.47 9.04
C SER A 64 -9.81 -27.04 8.27
N THR A 65 -10.64 -26.18 7.71
CA THR A 65 -11.67 -26.57 6.71
C THR A 65 -11.06 -26.84 5.33
N ILE A 66 -9.77 -26.51 5.14
CA ILE A 66 -9.08 -26.73 3.86
C ILE A 66 -8.88 -28.21 3.63
N LYS A 67 -9.32 -28.71 2.49
CA LYS A 67 -9.22 -30.13 2.08
C LYS A 67 -7.94 -30.45 1.31
N GLY A 68 -7.01 -29.52 1.18
CA GLY A 68 -5.73 -29.67 0.45
C GLY A 68 -4.53 -29.21 1.25
N SER A 69 -3.36 -29.37 0.68
CA SER A 69 -2.11 -28.89 1.26
C SER A 69 -1.87 -27.42 0.97
N VAL A 70 -1.36 -26.69 1.96
CA VAL A 70 -0.92 -25.28 1.79
C VAL A 70 0.23 -25.11 0.79
N TYR A 71 0.87 -26.21 0.42
CA TYR A 71 1.98 -26.25 -0.54
C TYR A 71 1.52 -26.49 -1.99
N GLU A 72 0.22 -26.69 -2.21
CA GLU A 72 -0.30 -26.86 -3.56
C GLU A 72 -0.36 -25.53 -4.33
N ASN A 73 -0.04 -25.59 -5.63
CA ASN A 73 -0.06 -24.39 -6.50
C ASN A 73 -1.46 -23.77 -6.65
N VAL A 74 -2.52 -24.48 -6.26
CA VAL A 74 -3.94 -24.09 -6.37
C VAL A 74 -4.60 -23.93 -5.01
N TYR A 75 -3.83 -23.58 -4.00
CA TYR A 75 -4.26 -23.51 -2.60
C TYR A 75 -5.60 -22.79 -2.39
N LEU A 76 -5.83 -21.66 -3.05
CA LEU A 76 -7.10 -20.93 -2.91
C LEU A 76 -8.30 -21.63 -3.56
N SER A 77 -8.09 -22.57 -4.49
CA SER A 77 -9.15 -23.29 -5.16
C SER A 77 -9.83 -24.32 -4.27
N VAL A 78 -9.15 -24.77 -3.19
CA VAL A 78 -9.66 -25.76 -2.24
C VAL A 78 -10.41 -25.13 -1.05
N PHE A 79 -10.57 -23.81 -1.05
CA PHE A 79 -11.40 -23.12 -0.06
C PHE A 79 -12.87 -23.38 -0.33
N ASP A 80 -13.65 -23.53 0.74
CA ASP A 80 -15.10 -23.70 0.64
C ASP A 80 -15.75 -22.42 0.07
N GLU A 81 -16.69 -22.56 -0.84
CA GLU A 81 -17.43 -21.46 -1.46
C GLU A 81 -18.72 -21.20 -0.69
N PHE A 82 -18.91 -19.95 -0.29
CA PHE A 82 -20.09 -19.47 0.40
C PHE A 82 -20.79 -18.42 -0.44
N GLU A 83 -22.12 -18.43 -0.40
CA GLU A 83 -22.97 -17.50 -1.11
C GLU A 83 -23.59 -16.49 -0.14
N PHE A 84 -23.38 -15.21 -0.42
CA PHE A 84 -23.86 -14.08 0.40
C PHE A 84 -24.70 -13.13 -0.46
N ASN A 85 -25.55 -12.35 0.17
CA ASN A 85 -26.22 -11.25 -0.51
C ASN A 85 -25.16 -10.23 -0.97
N ASN A 86 -25.31 -9.77 -2.22
CA ASN A 86 -24.41 -8.78 -2.76
C ASN A 86 -24.70 -7.43 -2.12
N TYR A 87 -23.74 -6.89 -1.41
CA TYR A 87 -23.83 -5.60 -0.76
C TYR A 87 -22.81 -4.65 -1.39
N SER A 88 -23.23 -3.46 -1.74
CA SER A 88 -22.36 -2.37 -2.19
C SER A 88 -22.65 -1.16 -1.33
N GLY A 89 -21.75 -0.88 -0.41
CA GLY A 89 -21.80 0.31 0.44
C GLY A 89 -20.62 1.24 0.13
N SER A 90 -20.83 2.53 0.27
CA SER A 90 -19.75 3.52 0.24
C SER A 90 -19.24 3.76 1.66
N LYS A 91 -17.93 3.88 1.82
CA LYS A 91 -17.28 4.27 3.08
C LYS A 91 -16.29 5.38 2.80
N LEU A 92 -16.41 6.48 3.53
CA LEU A 92 -15.50 7.61 3.47
C LEU A 92 -14.86 7.77 4.84
N ASP A 93 -13.54 7.63 4.89
CA ASP A 93 -12.72 7.92 6.05
C ASP A 93 -11.92 9.18 5.79
N PHE A 94 -11.99 10.16 6.69
CA PHE A 94 -11.30 11.44 6.57
C PHE A 94 -10.49 11.72 7.84
N PHE A 95 -9.19 11.91 7.68
CA PHE A 95 -8.23 12.10 8.76
C PHE A 95 -7.50 13.44 8.59
N PRO A 96 -8.04 14.54 9.09
CA PRO A 96 -7.30 15.80 9.19
C PRO A 96 -6.31 15.71 10.35
N TYR A 97 -5.14 16.30 10.20
CA TYR A 97 -4.14 16.38 11.27
C TYR A 97 -3.38 17.70 11.28
N THR A 98 -2.83 18.01 12.42
CA THR A 98 -1.82 19.05 12.60
C THR A 98 -0.71 18.52 13.49
N THR A 99 0.55 18.83 13.16
CA THR A 99 1.71 18.49 13.95
C THR A 99 2.48 19.75 14.32
N LEU A 100 3.03 19.74 15.52
CA LEU A 100 3.96 20.76 16.01
C LEU A 100 5.22 20.02 16.46
N THR A 101 6.35 20.36 15.84
CA THR A 101 7.64 19.77 16.16
C THR A 101 8.59 20.88 16.61
N ASP A 102 9.15 20.74 17.82
CA ASP A 102 10.20 21.63 18.32
C ASP A 102 11.56 20.98 18.05
N ASP A 103 12.38 21.60 17.23
CA ASP A 103 13.77 21.21 17.00
C ASP A 103 14.67 21.95 18.00
N PHE A 104 15.01 21.26 19.09
CA PHE A 104 15.87 21.82 20.13
C PHE A 104 17.32 22.03 19.69
N THR A 105 17.74 21.42 18.58
CA THR A 105 19.12 21.54 18.06
C THR A 105 19.28 22.87 17.32
N ASN A 106 18.31 23.21 16.50
CA ASN A 106 18.31 24.43 15.68
C ASN A 106 17.46 25.55 16.27
N SER A 107 16.75 25.30 17.38
CA SER A 107 15.81 26.22 18.04
C SER A 107 14.67 26.65 17.08
N ASP A 108 14.24 25.75 16.20
CA ASP A 108 13.18 25.98 15.24
C ASP A 108 11.89 25.25 15.63
N GLN A 109 10.75 25.88 15.38
CA GLN A 109 9.44 25.28 15.53
C GLN A 109 8.82 25.06 14.16
N ILE A 110 8.54 23.80 13.83
CA ILE A 110 7.92 23.40 12.57
C ILE A 110 6.47 23.05 12.85
N SER A 111 5.53 23.71 12.15
CA SER A 111 4.11 23.36 12.18
C SER A 111 3.69 22.83 10.80
N LYS A 112 2.99 21.68 10.78
CA LYS A 112 2.42 21.11 9.57
C LYS A 112 0.95 20.84 9.78
N ALA A 113 0.17 21.00 8.72
CA ALA A 113 -1.24 20.61 8.67
C ALA A 113 -1.49 19.87 7.35
N GLY A 114 -2.27 18.82 7.41
CA GLY A 114 -2.60 18.02 6.25
C GLY A 114 -3.87 17.20 6.44
N ALA A 115 -4.19 16.38 5.47
CA ALA A 115 -5.36 15.52 5.53
C ALA A 115 -5.18 14.27 4.66
N GLU A 116 -5.77 13.19 5.09
CA GLU A 116 -5.91 11.96 4.31
C GLU A 116 -7.38 11.61 4.11
N VAL A 117 -7.71 11.17 2.90
CA VAL A 117 -9.05 10.73 2.51
C VAL A 117 -8.95 9.35 1.92
N PHE A 118 -9.69 8.39 2.48
CA PHE A 118 -9.85 7.04 1.94
C PHE A 118 -11.32 6.84 1.60
N TRP A 119 -11.64 6.91 0.33
CA TRP A 119 -13.02 6.78 -0.12
C TRP A 119 -13.21 5.47 -0.90
N LYS A 120 -13.84 4.50 -0.24
CA LYS A 120 -14.36 3.30 -0.87
C LYS A 120 -15.73 3.64 -1.48
N ILE A 121 -15.73 3.97 -2.77
CA ILE A 121 -16.92 4.40 -3.51
C ILE A 121 -17.94 3.26 -3.56
N ASP A 122 -17.46 2.06 -3.82
CA ASP A 122 -18.19 0.80 -3.74
C ASP A 122 -17.22 -0.36 -3.43
N SER A 123 -17.69 -1.59 -3.47
CA SER A 123 -16.85 -2.77 -3.20
C SER A 123 -15.70 -2.97 -4.19
N SER A 124 -15.72 -2.32 -5.33
CA SER A 124 -14.75 -2.49 -6.42
C SER A 124 -13.88 -1.27 -6.68
N LYS A 125 -14.30 -0.09 -6.21
CA LYS A 125 -13.66 1.20 -6.52
C LYS A 125 -13.24 1.92 -5.25
N GLN A 126 -12.02 2.41 -5.27
CA GLN A 126 -11.47 3.19 -4.16
C GLN A 126 -10.64 4.36 -4.68
N LEU A 127 -10.79 5.49 -4.01
CA LEU A 127 -10.00 6.70 -4.20
C LEU A 127 -9.33 7.06 -2.88
N ASN A 128 -8.01 7.18 -2.90
CA ASN A 128 -7.22 7.67 -1.77
C ASN A 128 -6.57 8.99 -2.18
N LEU A 129 -6.61 9.96 -1.29
CA LEU A 129 -5.98 11.26 -1.47
C LEU A 129 -5.25 11.61 -0.17
N THR A 130 -4.03 12.10 -0.28
CA THR A 130 -3.31 12.71 0.84
C THR A 130 -2.79 14.07 0.43
N LEU A 131 -2.91 15.03 1.34
CA LEU A 131 -2.47 16.41 1.20
C LEU A 131 -1.48 16.73 2.32
N ASN A 132 -0.29 17.17 1.95
CA ASN A 132 0.80 17.52 2.85
C ASN A 132 1.03 16.46 3.95
N PRO A 133 1.21 15.16 3.59
CA PRO A 133 1.27 14.08 4.56
C PRO A 133 2.47 14.21 5.50
N ASP A 134 2.23 13.90 6.78
CA ASP A 134 3.31 13.72 7.76
C ASP A 134 3.59 12.23 7.98
N PHE A 135 4.60 11.72 7.32
CA PHE A 135 5.03 10.32 7.47
C PHE A 135 6.10 10.12 8.56
N GLY A 136 6.37 11.14 9.36
CA GLY A 136 7.39 11.07 10.43
C GLY A 136 7.07 10.06 11.55
N GLN A 137 5.81 9.63 11.68
CA GLN A 137 5.37 8.67 12.68
C GLN A 137 5.28 7.23 12.15
N VAL A 138 5.70 6.99 10.90
CA VAL A 138 5.70 5.63 10.35
C VAL A 138 6.77 4.78 11.04
N GLU A 139 6.40 3.57 11.45
CA GLU A 139 7.32 2.62 12.07
C GLU A 139 8.61 2.45 11.25
N SER A 140 9.75 2.46 11.93
CA SER A 140 11.03 2.18 11.31
C SER A 140 11.09 0.74 10.79
N ASP A 141 11.86 0.54 9.73
CA ASP A 141 12.09 -0.80 9.20
C ASP A 141 12.93 -1.65 10.15
N GLU A 142 12.72 -2.96 10.10
CA GLU A 142 13.63 -3.90 10.73
C GLU A 142 15.02 -3.81 10.08
N VAL A 143 16.06 -3.84 10.90
CA VAL A 143 17.44 -3.83 10.40
C VAL A 143 17.75 -5.19 9.78
N VAL A 144 17.88 -5.22 8.47
CA VAL A 144 18.32 -6.42 7.73
C VAL A 144 19.74 -6.23 7.25
N VAL A 145 20.63 -7.11 7.71
CA VAL A 145 22.02 -7.14 7.21
C VAL A 145 22.03 -7.87 5.89
N ASN A 146 22.19 -7.15 4.80
CA ASN A 146 22.23 -7.70 3.44
C ASN A 146 23.68 -7.77 2.94
N PHE A 147 24.18 -8.99 2.78
CA PHE A 147 25.52 -9.24 2.22
C PHE A 147 25.48 -9.56 0.71
N SER A 148 24.30 -9.47 0.08
CA SER A 148 24.15 -9.71 -1.35
C SER A 148 24.41 -8.44 -2.17
N ALA A 149 24.68 -8.62 -3.48
CA ALA A 149 24.79 -7.50 -4.42
C ALA A 149 23.43 -6.92 -4.84
N PHE A 150 22.34 -7.46 -4.32
CA PHE A 150 20.97 -7.03 -4.67
C PHE A 150 20.41 -6.10 -3.60
N GLU A 151 19.68 -5.08 -4.04
CA GLU A 151 18.96 -4.17 -3.15
C GLU A 151 17.88 -4.95 -2.35
N THR A 152 17.79 -4.67 -1.05
CA THR A 152 16.70 -5.18 -0.23
C THR A 152 15.50 -4.27 -0.37
N PHE A 153 14.37 -4.81 -0.80
CA PHE A 153 13.13 -4.07 -0.91
C PHE A 153 12.26 -4.29 0.32
N TYR A 154 11.92 -3.20 0.98
CA TYR A 154 10.97 -3.20 2.10
C TYR A 154 9.57 -2.81 1.59
N SER A 155 8.53 -3.36 2.22
CA SER A 155 7.17 -2.90 2.00
C SER A 155 7.00 -1.47 2.51
N ASP A 156 6.13 -0.71 1.85
CA ASP A 156 5.79 0.65 2.30
C ASP A 156 4.76 0.56 3.43
N LYS A 157 5.11 1.06 4.60
CA LYS A 157 4.24 1.06 5.78
C LYS A 157 3.34 2.30 5.87
N ARG A 158 3.56 3.30 5.02
CA ARG A 158 2.72 4.50 4.97
C ARG A 158 1.31 4.13 4.49
N PRO A 159 0.23 4.45 5.25
CA PRO A 159 -1.13 3.97 4.97
C PRO A 159 -1.58 4.23 3.53
N PHE A 160 -1.34 5.42 3.02
CA PHE A 160 -1.68 5.79 1.65
C PHE A 160 -1.04 4.84 0.61
N PHE A 161 0.24 4.53 0.75
CA PHE A 161 0.96 3.68 -0.20
C PHE A 161 0.71 2.19 0.03
N ALA A 162 0.56 1.77 1.29
CA ALA A 162 0.35 0.37 1.66
C ALA A 162 -1.00 -0.16 1.19
N GLU A 163 -2.07 0.64 1.31
CA GLU A 163 -3.41 0.20 0.94
C GLU A 163 -3.53 -0.10 -0.56
N ASN A 164 -4.07 -1.26 -0.92
CA ASN A 164 -4.21 -1.75 -2.31
C ASN A 164 -2.90 -1.75 -3.13
N ASN A 165 -1.75 -1.78 -2.47
CA ASN A 165 -0.45 -1.79 -3.15
C ASN A 165 -0.27 -2.98 -4.10
N SER A 166 -0.91 -4.11 -3.81
CA SER A 166 -0.88 -5.32 -4.66
C SER A 166 -1.36 -5.08 -6.10
N MET A 167 -2.11 -4.00 -6.35
CA MET A 167 -2.50 -3.61 -7.71
C MET A 167 -1.27 -3.20 -8.53
N PHE A 168 -0.35 -2.47 -7.90
CA PHE A 168 0.84 -1.88 -8.55
C PHE A 168 2.09 -2.73 -8.37
N ASP A 169 2.04 -3.76 -7.51
CA ASP A 169 3.18 -4.63 -7.26
C ASP A 169 3.39 -5.59 -8.43
N VAL A 170 4.39 -5.28 -9.25
CA VAL A 170 4.94 -6.15 -10.28
C VAL A 170 6.40 -6.33 -9.95
N SER A 171 6.66 -7.37 -9.19
CA SER A 171 8.00 -7.67 -8.68
C SER A 171 8.35 -9.15 -8.85
N ASP A 172 9.61 -9.42 -9.01
CA ASP A 172 10.21 -10.74 -8.82
C ASP A 172 11.26 -10.67 -7.69
N ARG A 173 12.06 -11.72 -7.52
CA ARG A 173 13.06 -11.75 -6.45
C ARG A 173 14.16 -10.68 -6.58
N MET A 174 14.39 -10.16 -7.77
CA MET A 174 15.51 -9.26 -8.08
C MET A 174 15.05 -7.89 -8.57
N HIS A 175 13.81 -7.77 -9.03
CA HIS A 175 13.32 -6.54 -9.68
C HIS A 175 11.99 -6.10 -9.12
N ARG A 176 11.88 -4.81 -8.85
CA ARG A 176 10.64 -4.14 -8.52
C ARG A 176 10.48 -2.92 -9.42
N ILE A 177 9.40 -2.87 -10.21
CA ILE A 177 9.16 -1.77 -11.16
C ILE A 177 8.76 -0.51 -10.41
N ILE A 178 7.90 -0.62 -9.40
CA ILE A 178 7.49 0.51 -8.55
C ILE A 178 8.05 0.32 -7.15
N ASN A 179 8.84 1.29 -6.71
CA ASN A 179 9.28 1.41 -5.32
C ASN A 179 8.72 2.72 -4.75
N THR A 180 7.55 2.66 -4.11
CA THR A 180 6.87 3.82 -3.53
C THR A 180 7.68 4.50 -2.45
N ARG A 181 8.58 3.78 -1.77
CA ARG A 181 9.46 4.36 -0.73
C ARG A 181 10.44 5.40 -1.28
N ARG A 182 10.65 5.45 -2.59
CA ARG A 182 11.43 6.53 -3.22
C ARG A 182 10.68 7.85 -3.28
N ILE A 183 9.34 7.83 -3.17
CA ILE A 183 8.50 9.02 -3.09
C ILE A 183 8.62 9.59 -1.67
N GLY A 184 9.02 10.86 -1.54
CA GLY A 184 9.39 11.46 -0.26
C GLY A 184 10.78 11.03 0.26
N GLY A 185 11.57 10.31 -0.57
CA GLY A 185 12.94 9.97 -0.25
C GLY A 185 13.90 11.14 -0.47
N ARG A 186 15.20 10.87 -0.46
CA ARG A 186 16.22 11.91 -0.58
C ARG A 186 16.04 12.75 -1.85
N PRO A 187 15.98 14.09 -1.72
CA PRO A 187 15.85 15.00 -2.85
C PRO A 187 17.10 14.96 -3.76
N ASP A 188 16.89 15.32 -5.03
CA ASP A 188 17.96 15.52 -5.98
C ASP A 188 18.45 16.98 -5.91
N TYR A 189 19.77 17.19 -5.78
CA TYR A 189 20.39 18.51 -5.71
C TYR A 189 21.42 18.71 -6.81
N ASP A 190 21.38 19.86 -7.48
CA ASP A 190 22.46 20.33 -8.34
C ASP A 190 23.12 21.56 -7.71
N CYS A 191 23.85 21.36 -6.63
CA CYS A 191 24.54 22.45 -5.96
C CYS A 191 25.61 23.14 -6.81
N GLY A 192 26.12 22.47 -7.86
CA GLY A 192 27.10 23.04 -8.77
C GLY A 192 26.59 24.25 -9.55
N SER A 193 25.29 24.33 -9.77
CA SER A 193 24.66 25.43 -10.52
C SER A 193 24.48 26.73 -9.71
N TYR A 194 24.75 26.72 -8.40
CA TYR A 194 24.46 27.84 -7.49
C TYR A 194 25.66 28.74 -7.18
N GLY A 195 26.81 28.56 -7.85
CA GLY A 195 27.98 29.45 -7.71
C GLY A 195 28.41 29.67 -6.26
N ASP A 196 28.37 30.91 -5.78
CA ASP A 196 28.79 31.27 -4.40
C ASP A 196 27.97 30.59 -3.28
N LEU A 197 26.78 30.07 -3.60
CA LEU A 197 25.93 29.36 -2.64
C LEU A 197 26.16 27.84 -2.65
N GLN A 198 27.13 27.34 -3.41
CA GLN A 198 27.39 25.90 -3.53
C GLN A 198 27.66 25.24 -2.18
N ASP A 199 28.53 25.82 -1.36
CA ASP A 199 28.88 25.27 -0.05
C ASP A 199 27.68 25.27 0.89
N TYR A 200 26.89 26.32 0.88
CA TYR A 200 25.66 26.40 1.66
C TYR A 200 24.63 25.35 1.23
N CYS A 201 24.44 25.17 -0.08
CA CYS A 201 23.60 24.10 -0.63
C CYS A 201 24.07 22.72 -0.16
N GLN A 202 25.39 22.44 -0.17
CA GLN A 202 25.92 21.15 0.28
C GLN A 202 25.67 20.88 1.77
N GLN A 203 25.72 21.92 2.61
CA GLN A 203 25.53 21.81 4.05
C GLN A 203 24.07 21.71 4.48
N THR A 204 23.13 22.18 3.63
CA THR A 204 21.70 22.27 3.97
C THR A 204 20.84 21.23 3.24
N LYS A 205 21.45 20.17 2.70
CA LYS A 205 20.71 19.08 2.03
C LYS A 205 19.78 18.37 2.99
N ALA A 206 18.50 18.28 2.63
CA ALA A 206 17.54 17.47 3.36
C ALA A 206 17.76 15.97 3.11
N GLU A 207 17.45 15.15 4.08
CA GLU A 207 17.48 13.68 3.97
C GLU A 207 16.22 13.11 3.31
N THR A 208 15.10 13.85 3.35
CA THR A 208 13.81 13.45 2.79
C THR A 208 13.14 14.64 2.11
N SER A 209 12.39 14.37 1.03
CA SER A 209 11.50 15.34 0.38
C SER A 209 10.14 15.36 1.07
N GLU A 210 9.54 16.55 1.18
CA GLU A 210 8.14 16.66 1.56
C GLU A 210 7.23 16.34 0.37
N ILE A 211 6.11 15.69 0.64
CA ILE A 211 5.09 15.39 -0.37
C ILE A 211 3.98 16.42 -0.22
N ASP A 212 3.66 17.15 -1.30
CA ASP A 212 2.56 18.09 -1.30
C ASP A 212 1.21 17.38 -1.41
N PHE A 213 1.11 16.44 -2.34
CA PHE A 213 -0.07 15.61 -2.47
C PHE A 213 0.25 14.25 -3.08
N ALA A 214 -0.61 13.28 -2.81
CA ALA A 214 -0.64 12.05 -3.58
C ALA A 214 -2.09 11.57 -3.77
N LEU A 215 -2.36 10.98 -4.93
CA LEU A 215 -3.67 10.45 -5.32
C LEU A 215 -3.49 9.03 -5.82
N LYS A 216 -4.40 8.15 -5.39
CA LYS A 216 -4.45 6.76 -5.87
C LYS A 216 -5.90 6.35 -6.11
N TYR A 217 -6.20 5.93 -7.32
CA TYR A 217 -7.46 5.34 -7.69
C TYR A 217 -7.28 3.89 -8.10
N THR A 218 -8.13 3.01 -7.59
CA THR A 218 -8.15 1.60 -7.95
C THR A 218 -9.56 1.13 -8.24
N GLN A 219 -9.70 0.29 -9.26
CA GLN A 219 -10.96 -0.35 -9.64
C GLN A 219 -10.71 -1.81 -9.96
N LYS A 220 -11.56 -2.70 -9.44
CA LYS A 220 -11.60 -4.13 -9.74
C LYS A 220 -12.79 -4.44 -10.63
N GLY A 221 -12.54 -5.11 -11.78
CA GLY A 221 -13.60 -5.41 -12.76
C GLY A 221 -13.21 -6.52 -13.74
N GLU A 222 -13.75 -6.48 -14.94
CA GLU A 222 -13.26 -7.30 -16.06
C GLU A 222 -11.84 -6.86 -16.44
N VAL A 223 -11.65 -5.54 -16.48
CA VAL A 223 -10.33 -4.92 -16.50
C VAL A 223 -10.13 -4.26 -15.14
N ASP A 224 -9.12 -4.72 -14.40
CA ASP A 224 -8.66 -4.04 -13.21
C ASP A 224 -7.87 -2.80 -13.64
N PHE A 225 -8.20 -1.65 -13.07
CA PHE A 225 -7.58 -0.37 -13.36
C PHE A 225 -6.97 0.23 -12.10
N GLY A 226 -5.74 0.73 -12.20
CA GLY A 226 -5.05 1.47 -11.14
C GLY A 226 -4.36 2.69 -11.69
N PHE A 227 -4.53 3.83 -11.03
CA PHE A 227 -3.77 5.05 -11.28
C PHE A 227 -3.23 5.59 -9.97
N MET A 228 -1.97 6.03 -9.97
CA MET A 228 -1.32 6.67 -8.84
C MET A 228 -0.51 7.86 -9.33
N SER A 229 -0.57 8.96 -8.58
CA SER A 229 0.25 10.15 -8.76
C SER A 229 0.70 10.67 -7.41
N ALA A 230 1.92 11.19 -7.34
CA ALA A 230 2.44 11.88 -6.17
C ALA A 230 3.35 13.02 -6.63
N SER A 231 3.32 14.14 -5.91
CA SER A 231 4.16 15.32 -6.15
C SER A 231 4.92 15.69 -4.90
N GLU A 232 6.20 15.85 -5.03
CA GLU A 232 7.09 16.35 -3.97
C GLU A 232 7.17 17.87 -4.04
N ARG A 233 7.40 18.48 -2.88
CA ARG A 233 7.53 19.93 -2.73
C ARG A 233 8.85 20.43 -3.26
N ASP A 234 8.81 21.61 -3.93
CA ASP A 234 10.01 22.35 -4.22
C ASP A 234 10.65 22.89 -2.96
N GLU A 235 11.95 22.74 -2.83
CA GLU A 235 12.75 23.28 -1.76
C GLU A 235 13.78 24.27 -2.31
N LYS A 236 14.48 24.98 -1.43
CA LYS A 236 15.38 26.08 -1.81
C LYS A 236 16.43 25.73 -2.88
N PHE A 237 16.93 24.48 -2.88
CA PHE A 237 17.97 24.00 -3.78
C PHE A 237 17.60 22.67 -4.48
N SER A 238 16.35 22.28 -4.39
CA SER A 238 15.84 21.05 -5.01
C SER A 238 14.44 21.30 -5.54
N GLU A 239 14.25 21.01 -6.82
CA GLU A 239 12.91 20.96 -7.40
C GLU A 239 12.29 19.60 -7.09
N GLY A 240 11.01 19.61 -6.69
CA GLY A 240 10.25 18.40 -6.37
C GLY A 240 10.10 17.49 -7.57
N ARG A 241 9.96 16.20 -7.31
CA ARG A 241 9.74 15.19 -8.34
C ARG A 241 8.27 14.84 -8.43
N ASP A 242 7.80 14.57 -9.66
CA ASP A 242 6.45 14.05 -9.89
C ASP A 242 6.51 12.59 -10.29
N PHE A 243 5.65 11.79 -9.69
CA PHE A 243 5.55 10.34 -9.91
C PHE A 243 4.17 9.97 -10.43
N TYR A 244 4.15 9.12 -11.45
CA TYR A 244 2.91 8.61 -12.04
C TYR A 244 3.03 7.10 -12.28
N ALA A 245 1.94 6.40 -12.03
CA ALA A 245 1.83 4.98 -12.38
C ALA A 245 0.44 4.66 -12.92
N LEU A 246 0.39 3.86 -13.97
CA LEU A 246 -0.84 3.35 -14.58
C LEU A 246 -0.77 1.83 -14.66
N ARG A 247 -1.77 1.17 -14.12
CA ARG A 247 -1.89 -0.29 -14.12
C ARG A 247 -3.19 -0.74 -14.76
N LEU A 248 -3.09 -1.69 -15.69
CA LEU A 248 -4.23 -2.39 -16.29
C LEU A 248 -4.00 -3.89 -16.16
N ASN A 249 -4.99 -4.64 -15.71
CA ASN A 249 -4.96 -6.09 -15.66
C ASN A 249 -6.29 -6.65 -16.18
N THR A 250 -6.21 -7.69 -16.98
CA THR A 250 -7.39 -8.44 -17.39
C THR A 250 -7.07 -9.92 -17.49
N LYS A 251 -8.10 -10.73 -17.43
CA LYS A 251 -8.01 -12.17 -17.65
C LYS A 251 -8.98 -12.56 -18.76
N SER A 252 -8.46 -13.21 -19.79
CA SER A 252 -9.28 -13.81 -20.85
C SER A 252 -8.92 -15.29 -20.96
N ASN A 253 -9.91 -16.16 -20.78
CA ASN A 253 -9.72 -17.60 -20.65
C ASN A 253 -8.72 -17.90 -19.51
N ASP A 254 -7.64 -18.63 -19.80
CA ASP A 254 -6.61 -18.99 -18.84
C ASP A 254 -5.40 -18.05 -18.86
N LEU A 255 -5.43 -17.03 -19.73
CA LEU A 255 -4.33 -16.07 -19.86
C LEU A 255 -4.64 -14.79 -19.08
N LYS A 256 -3.61 -14.28 -18.40
CA LYS A 256 -3.64 -12.99 -17.73
C LYS A 256 -2.80 -12.01 -18.54
N TYR A 257 -3.37 -10.86 -18.81
CA TYR A 257 -2.70 -9.75 -19.47
C TYR A 257 -2.55 -8.61 -18.49
N GLY A 258 -1.40 -7.99 -18.48
CA GLY A 258 -1.16 -6.84 -17.63
C GLY A 258 -0.29 -5.81 -18.32
N TYR A 259 -0.59 -4.55 -18.07
CA TYR A 259 0.22 -3.39 -18.44
C TYR A 259 0.52 -2.59 -17.18
N LEU A 260 1.78 -2.21 -17.01
CA LEU A 260 2.23 -1.27 -15.99
C LEU A 260 3.12 -0.25 -16.66
N GLY A 261 2.70 1.02 -16.65
CA GLY A 261 3.49 2.15 -17.10
C GLY A 261 3.82 3.04 -15.91
N THR A 262 5.07 3.52 -15.84
CA THR A 262 5.51 4.49 -14.84
C THR A 262 6.20 5.66 -15.51
N TYR A 263 6.04 6.84 -14.92
CA TYR A 263 6.74 8.04 -15.35
C TYR A 263 7.19 8.82 -14.12
N VAL A 264 8.44 9.24 -14.11
CA VAL A 264 9.01 10.10 -13.07
C VAL A 264 9.62 11.33 -13.74
N ASN A 265 9.11 12.49 -13.40
CA ASN A 265 9.69 13.78 -13.75
C ASN A 265 10.76 14.15 -12.72
N LYS A 266 11.98 14.40 -13.15
CA LYS A 266 13.12 14.80 -12.31
C LYS A 266 13.73 16.09 -12.84
N PRO A 267 13.21 17.26 -12.47
CA PRO A 267 13.61 18.54 -13.07
C PRO A 267 15.10 18.85 -12.90
N VAL A 268 15.66 18.61 -11.72
CA VAL A 268 17.07 18.94 -11.40
C VAL A 268 18.06 18.17 -12.28
N THR A 269 17.76 16.93 -12.59
CA THR A 269 18.67 16.08 -13.39
C THR A 269 18.38 16.17 -14.89
N GLY A 270 17.25 16.79 -15.27
CA GLY A 270 16.77 16.81 -16.66
C GLY A 270 16.43 15.41 -17.20
N ASN A 271 16.44 14.39 -16.34
CA ASN A 271 16.24 13.00 -16.70
C ASN A 271 14.84 12.55 -16.33
N ASN A 272 13.97 12.44 -17.31
CA ASN A 272 12.67 11.80 -17.12
C ASN A 272 12.82 10.29 -17.35
N SER A 273 12.31 9.47 -16.46
CA SER A 273 12.32 8.01 -16.60
C SER A 273 10.91 7.47 -16.88
N GLN A 274 10.80 6.64 -17.90
CA GLN A 274 9.58 5.93 -18.30
C GLN A 274 9.83 4.43 -18.34
N VAL A 275 8.88 3.65 -17.83
CA VAL A 275 8.86 2.17 -17.94
C VAL A 275 7.45 1.69 -18.25
#